data_3216f7ee9d35a5190d868a79a42508e7
#
_entry.id   3216f7ee9d35a5190d868a79a42508e7
#
_cell.length_a   1.000
_cell.length_b   1.000
_cell.length_c   1.000
_cell.angle_alpha   90.00
_cell.angle_beta   90.00
_cell.angle_gamma   90.00
#
_symmetry.space_group_name_H-M   'P 1'
#
loop_
_entity.id
_entity.type
_entity.pdbx_description
1 polymer ?
#
loop_
_entity_poly.entity_id
_entity_poly.type
_entity_poly.pdbx_seq_one_letter_code
_entity_poly.pdbx_strand_id
1 'polypeptide(L)'
;MNERLNVHLPGLDLTNPIMPASGCFGFGQEYARYFDLTRLGSIMVKATTLEPRLGNPVPRVAESPSGMLNAIGLRNPGLDVVLAERLPWLEQHAPGLPIIANVAGTTTSDYVAVAERISTAPNVAALEINISCPNVTQGGITFGTQPQAAHDLTAAIMAVSSVPVYVKLSPNVTDITEIARAVADAGADGLTLINTLTGMRLDLHRRRPIIANRTGGLSGPAVLPIAVRMIDAVTRAVDLPVIGMGGVTTAADALELMMAGASAVGVGTANFTDPLACPTIINGLEPLMDELGIDTLESLRAEVRSSRTT
;
A
#
# COMPACT_ATOMS: atom_id res chain seq x y z
N MET A 1 11.37 -1.05 25.39
CA MET A 1 11.09 -1.23 23.94
C MET A 1 12.15 -0.45 23.21
N ASN A 2 12.67 -0.99 22.13
CA ASN A 2 13.72 -0.31 21.38
C ASN A 2 13.07 0.76 20.47
N GLU A 3 13.29 2.03 20.77
CA GLU A 3 12.65 3.17 20.08
C GLU A 3 13.29 3.50 18.72
N ARG A 4 14.39 2.79 18.35
CA ARG A 4 15.15 3.04 17.14
C ARG A 4 14.33 2.88 15.84
N LEU A 5 13.36 1.96 15.85
CA LEU A 5 12.50 1.64 14.71
C LEU A 5 11.14 2.31 14.76
N ASN A 6 10.84 3.07 15.82
CA ASN A 6 9.54 3.71 15.96
C ASN A 6 9.30 4.74 14.85
N VAL A 7 8.06 4.77 14.35
CA VAL A 7 7.62 5.73 13.35
C VAL A 7 6.26 6.29 13.74
N HIS A 8 6.14 7.61 13.78
CA HIS A 8 4.89 8.32 14.05
C HIS A 8 4.38 8.97 12.78
N LEU A 9 3.15 8.62 12.39
CA LEU A 9 2.44 9.13 11.23
C LEU A 9 1.00 9.48 11.64
N PRO A 10 0.28 10.29 10.87
CA PRO A 10 -1.13 10.56 11.15
C PRO A 10 -1.93 9.27 11.38
N GLY A 11 -2.47 9.11 12.60
CA GLY A 11 -3.22 7.93 13.05
C GLY A 11 -2.41 6.65 13.31
N LEU A 12 -1.09 6.66 13.10
CA LEU A 12 -0.26 5.46 13.15
C LEU A 12 0.95 5.66 14.05
N ASP A 13 0.94 5.03 15.22
CA ASP A 13 2.09 4.89 16.12
C ASP A 13 2.68 3.49 15.92
N LEU A 14 3.73 3.41 15.11
CA LEU A 14 4.31 2.15 14.66
C LEU A 14 5.54 1.79 15.48
N THR A 15 5.62 0.56 15.99
CA THR A 15 6.79 0.02 16.70
C THR A 15 7.96 -0.28 15.76
N ASN A 16 7.69 -0.39 14.46
CA ASN A 16 8.68 -0.52 13.39
C ASN A 16 8.03 -0.09 12.04
N PRO A 17 8.81 0.24 10.99
CA PRO A 17 8.28 0.81 9.76
C PRO A 17 7.63 -0.21 8.80
N ILE A 18 7.68 -1.52 9.09
CA ILE A 18 7.35 -2.57 8.12
C ILE A 18 5.91 -3.06 8.29
N MET A 19 5.20 -3.12 7.19
CA MET A 19 3.85 -3.65 7.10
C MET A 19 3.60 -4.37 5.77
N PRO A 20 2.72 -5.38 5.72
CA PRO A 20 2.33 -5.99 4.45
C PRO A 20 1.48 -5.02 3.63
N ALA A 21 1.76 -4.92 2.33
CA ALA A 21 0.97 -4.13 1.39
C ALA A 21 -0.41 -4.76 1.16
N SER A 22 -1.41 -3.90 0.96
CA SER A 22 -2.78 -4.33 0.67
C SER A 22 -2.85 -5.30 -0.52
N GLY A 23 -3.62 -6.36 -0.34
CA GLY A 23 -3.80 -7.41 -1.36
C GLY A 23 -2.79 -8.54 -1.29
N CYS A 24 -1.72 -8.41 -0.53
CA CYS A 24 -0.67 -9.43 -0.40
C CYS A 24 -0.74 -10.23 0.91
N PHE A 25 -1.63 -9.85 1.81
CA PHE A 25 -1.71 -10.42 3.16
C PHE A 25 -3.16 -10.77 3.58
N GLY A 26 -4.14 -10.52 2.71
CA GLY A 26 -5.55 -10.73 3.02
C GLY A 26 -6.00 -9.87 4.20
N PHE A 27 -6.52 -10.54 5.22
CA PHE A 27 -6.86 -9.98 6.53
C PHE A 27 -6.00 -10.60 7.66
N GLY A 28 -4.82 -11.12 7.33
CA GLY A 28 -3.84 -11.66 8.27
C GLY A 28 -4.07 -13.11 8.70
N GLN A 29 -5.25 -13.68 8.49
CA GLN A 29 -5.64 -15.01 9.00
C GLN A 29 -4.72 -16.14 8.52
N GLU A 30 -4.29 -16.09 7.28
CA GLU A 30 -3.39 -17.08 6.70
C GLU A 30 -1.99 -16.97 7.30
N TYR A 31 -1.51 -15.76 7.53
CA TYR A 31 -0.15 -15.46 8.01
C TYR A 31 0.00 -15.61 9.52
N ALA A 32 -1.07 -15.44 10.30
CA ALA A 32 -1.07 -15.70 11.74
C ALA A 32 -0.67 -17.14 12.11
N ARG A 33 -0.67 -18.06 11.13
CA ARG A 33 -0.20 -19.45 11.31
C ARG A 33 1.32 -19.57 11.33
N TYR A 34 2.04 -18.55 10.86
CA TYR A 34 3.49 -18.57 10.70
C TYR A 34 4.21 -17.73 11.75
N PHE A 35 3.58 -16.64 12.22
CA PHE A 35 4.17 -15.74 13.21
C PHE A 35 3.10 -14.89 13.91
N ASP A 36 3.48 -14.29 15.03
CA ASP A 36 2.65 -13.35 15.76
C ASP A 36 2.54 -12.02 14.99
N LEU A 37 1.33 -11.67 14.58
CA LEU A 37 1.04 -10.48 13.77
C LEU A 37 1.41 -9.16 14.48
N THR A 38 1.46 -9.15 15.83
CA THR A 38 1.85 -7.96 16.60
C THR A 38 3.30 -7.54 16.40
N ARG A 39 4.11 -8.38 15.75
CA ARG A 39 5.48 -8.04 15.34
C ARG A 39 5.54 -7.03 14.19
N LEU A 40 4.47 -6.86 13.44
CA LEU A 40 4.37 -5.89 12.35
C LEU A 40 4.18 -4.48 12.91
N GLY A 41 4.57 -3.46 12.15
CA GLY A 41 4.22 -2.07 12.49
C GLY A 41 2.73 -1.80 12.31
N SER A 42 2.15 -2.37 11.27
CA SER A 42 0.72 -2.27 10.92
C SER A 42 0.34 -3.40 9.96
N ILE A 43 -0.94 -3.52 9.62
CA ILE A 43 -1.43 -4.35 8.51
C ILE A 43 -2.28 -3.48 7.59
N MET A 44 -1.87 -3.37 6.30
CA MET A 44 -2.76 -2.88 5.25
C MET A 44 -3.65 -4.03 4.79
N VAL A 45 -4.90 -4.05 5.22
CA VAL A 45 -5.82 -5.15 4.87
C VAL A 45 -6.25 -5.10 3.40
N LYS A 46 -6.81 -6.20 2.95
CA LYS A 46 -7.33 -6.32 1.58
C LYS A 46 -8.35 -5.23 1.27
N ALA A 47 -8.27 -4.68 0.05
CA ALA A 47 -9.22 -3.70 -0.44
C ALA A 47 -10.67 -4.17 -0.26
N THR A 48 -11.46 -3.33 0.39
CA THR A 48 -12.87 -3.56 0.68
C THR A 48 -13.72 -2.70 -0.26
N THR A 49 -14.72 -3.32 -0.86
CA THR A 49 -15.77 -2.67 -1.66
C THR A 49 -17.11 -2.78 -0.95
N LEU A 50 -18.07 -1.91 -1.30
CA LEU A 50 -19.41 -1.92 -0.69
C LEU A 50 -20.02 -3.31 -0.81
N GLU A 51 -20.10 -3.82 -2.03
CA GLU A 51 -20.58 -5.17 -2.32
C GLU A 51 -19.42 -6.17 -2.48
N PRO A 52 -19.66 -7.48 -2.23
CA PRO A 52 -18.64 -8.51 -2.45
C PRO A 52 -18.24 -8.62 -3.91
N ARG A 53 -16.96 -8.94 -4.17
CA ARG A 53 -16.43 -9.16 -5.51
C ARG A 53 -15.76 -10.51 -5.64
N LEU A 54 -16.10 -11.26 -6.69
CA LEU A 54 -15.47 -12.55 -7.03
C LEU A 54 -14.09 -12.37 -7.67
N GLY A 55 -13.81 -11.16 -8.20
CA GLY A 55 -12.61 -10.87 -8.96
C GLY A 55 -12.70 -11.32 -10.42
N ASN A 56 -11.59 -11.16 -11.15
CA ASN A 56 -11.49 -11.47 -12.56
C ASN A 56 -11.41 -12.98 -12.85
N PRO A 57 -11.68 -13.42 -14.10
CA PRO A 57 -11.49 -14.81 -14.53
C PRO A 57 -10.05 -15.30 -14.35
N VAL A 58 -9.90 -16.61 -14.17
CA VAL A 58 -8.59 -17.29 -14.10
C VAL A 58 -8.12 -17.72 -15.50
N PRO A 59 -6.79 -17.81 -15.72
CA PRO A 59 -5.66 -17.48 -14.82
C PRO A 59 -5.52 -15.97 -14.64
N ARG A 60 -5.36 -15.52 -13.39
CA ARG A 60 -5.28 -14.10 -13.02
C ARG A 60 -4.00 -13.72 -12.28
N VAL A 61 -3.10 -14.68 -12.13
CA VAL A 61 -1.75 -14.51 -11.60
C VAL A 61 -0.79 -15.29 -12.48
N ALA A 62 0.40 -14.77 -12.72
CA ALA A 62 1.47 -15.45 -13.41
C ALA A 62 2.84 -14.95 -12.95
N GLU A 63 3.81 -15.83 -12.91
CA GLU A 63 5.20 -15.46 -12.65
C GLU A 63 5.81 -14.68 -13.82
N SER A 64 6.73 -13.79 -13.50
CA SER A 64 7.54 -13.03 -14.43
C SER A 64 8.99 -13.01 -13.92
N PRO A 65 10.02 -12.87 -14.78
CA PRO A 65 11.37 -12.67 -14.29
C PRO A 65 11.42 -11.54 -13.24
N SER A 66 12.01 -11.84 -12.08
CA SER A 66 12.14 -10.93 -10.95
C SER A 66 10.81 -10.32 -10.45
N GLY A 67 9.68 -11.05 -10.60
CA GLY A 67 8.39 -10.55 -10.14
C GLY A 67 7.21 -11.41 -10.56
N MET A 68 6.01 -10.80 -10.49
CA MET A 68 4.76 -11.45 -10.89
C MET A 68 3.81 -10.47 -11.56
N LEU A 69 2.94 -11.02 -12.40
CA LEU A 69 1.76 -10.31 -12.95
C LEU A 69 0.51 -10.75 -12.22
N ASN A 70 -0.35 -9.80 -11.87
CA ASN A 70 -1.66 -10.09 -11.32
C ASN A 70 -2.76 -9.22 -11.94
N ALA A 71 -3.92 -9.83 -12.08
CA ALA A 71 -5.18 -9.16 -12.44
C ALA A 71 -6.31 -9.74 -11.57
N ILE A 72 -6.18 -9.64 -10.24
CA ILE A 72 -7.11 -10.24 -9.28
C ILE A 72 -8.53 -9.67 -9.39
N GLY A 73 -8.67 -8.37 -9.70
CA GLY A 73 -9.98 -7.72 -9.86
C GLY A 73 -10.69 -7.43 -8.54
N LEU A 74 -9.95 -7.00 -7.52
CA LEU A 74 -10.47 -6.58 -6.21
C LEU A 74 -11.34 -7.64 -5.49
N ARG A 75 -11.02 -8.93 -5.65
CA ARG A 75 -11.75 -9.99 -4.92
C ARG A 75 -11.73 -9.69 -3.42
N ASN A 76 -12.92 -9.56 -2.83
CA ASN A 76 -13.12 -9.31 -1.40
C ASN A 76 -14.55 -9.72 -0.98
N PRO A 77 -14.81 -9.93 0.32
CA PRO A 77 -16.10 -10.40 0.79
C PRO A 77 -17.19 -9.32 0.91
N GLY A 78 -16.86 -8.05 0.63
CA GLY A 78 -17.75 -6.91 0.84
C GLY A 78 -17.64 -6.31 2.24
N LEU A 79 -18.12 -5.06 2.37
CA LEU A 79 -17.97 -4.26 3.58
C LEU A 79 -18.61 -4.90 4.81
N ASP A 80 -19.82 -5.45 4.68
CA ASP A 80 -20.55 -6.01 5.83
C ASP A 80 -19.79 -7.17 6.47
N VAL A 81 -19.23 -8.08 5.66
CA VAL A 81 -18.41 -9.21 6.16
C VAL A 81 -17.10 -8.71 6.76
N VAL A 82 -16.49 -7.68 6.18
CA VAL A 82 -15.25 -7.10 6.73
C VAL A 82 -15.49 -6.52 8.12
N LEU A 83 -16.57 -5.77 8.30
CA LEU A 83 -16.95 -5.18 9.59
C LEU A 83 -17.39 -6.22 10.62
N ALA A 84 -18.16 -7.23 10.20
CA ALA A 84 -18.72 -8.23 11.12
C ALA A 84 -17.75 -9.33 11.51
N GLU A 85 -16.78 -9.69 10.65
CA GLU A 85 -15.93 -10.85 10.86
C GLU A 85 -14.43 -10.55 10.82
N ARG A 86 -13.95 -9.80 9.82
CA ARG A 86 -12.51 -9.69 9.52
C ARG A 86 -11.79 -8.74 10.46
N LEU A 87 -12.33 -7.56 10.69
CA LEU A 87 -11.76 -6.59 11.63
C LEU A 87 -11.89 -7.06 13.08
N PRO A 88 -13.03 -7.62 13.55
CA PRO A 88 -13.11 -8.23 14.88
C PRO A 88 -12.14 -9.40 15.09
N TRP A 89 -11.90 -10.22 14.05
CA TRP A 89 -10.88 -11.27 14.14
C TRP A 89 -9.48 -10.69 14.36
N LEU A 90 -9.12 -9.63 13.64
CA LEU A 90 -7.82 -8.94 13.83
C LEU A 90 -7.70 -8.33 15.22
N GLU A 91 -8.74 -7.70 15.75
CA GLU A 91 -8.74 -7.15 17.11
C GLU A 91 -8.45 -8.24 18.15
N GLN A 92 -9.01 -9.43 17.97
CA GLN A 92 -8.81 -10.56 18.86
C GLN A 92 -7.40 -11.19 18.73
N HIS A 93 -6.81 -11.25 17.52
CA HIS A 93 -5.59 -11.99 17.24
C HIS A 93 -4.34 -11.12 17.10
N ALA A 94 -4.51 -9.81 17.00
CA ALA A 94 -3.43 -8.82 16.97
C ALA A 94 -3.86 -7.56 17.75
N PRO A 95 -4.15 -7.70 19.06
CA PRO A 95 -4.67 -6.60 19.86
C PRO A 95 -3.68 -5.43 19.89
N GLY A 96 -4.19 -4.21 19.69
CA GLY A 96 -3.39 -2.99 19.69
C GLY A 96 -2.54 -2.76 18.44
N LEU A 97 -2.53 -3.67 17.47
CA LEU A 97 -1.89 -3.43 16.18
C LEU A 97 -2.75 -2.48 15.36
N PRO A 98 -2.24 -1.30 14.92
CA PRO A 98 -3.00 -0.38 14.09
C PRO A 98 -3.29 -1.01 12.72
N ILE A 99 -4.54 -0.91 12.26
CA ILE A 99 -4.97 -1.44 10.96
C ILE A 99 -5.19 -0.29 9.98
N ILE A 100 -4.61 -0.42 8.79
CA ILE A 100 -4.88 0.46 7.66
C ILE A 100 -5.92 -0.24 6.77
N ALA A 101 -7.13 0.29 6.73
CA ALA A 101 -8.20 -0.27 5.92
C ALA A 101 -8.10 0.24 4.47
N ASN A 102 -7.82 -0.66 3.51
CA ASN A 102 -7.80 -0.29 2.11
C ASN A 102 -9.23 -0.23 1.56
N VAL A 103 -9.58 0.92 0.97
CA VAL A 103 -10.90 1.23 0.42
C VAL A 103 -10.83 1.25 -1.10
N ALA A 104 -11.77 0.58 -1.76
CA ALA A 104 -11.94 0.61 -3.20
C ALA A 104 -13.42 0.70 -3.58
N GLY A 105 -13.70 1.27 -4.74
CA GLY A 105 -15.05 1.43 -5.27
C GLY A 105 -15.03 1.50 -6.79
N THR A 106 -16.21 1.66 -7.37
CA THR A 106 -16.39 1.90 -8.81
C THR A 106 -16.80 3.35 -9.07
N THR A 107 -17.55 3.93 -8.15
CA THR A 107 -18.03 5.31 -8.18
C THR A 107 -17.56 6.05 -6.92
N THR A 108 -17.55 7.39 -6.95
CA THR A 108 -17.28 8.21 -5.76
C THR A 108 -18.21 7.85 -4.61
N SER A 109 -19.49 7.57 -4.87
CA SER A 109 -20.46 7.17 -3.85
C SER A 109 -20.12 5.83 -3.20
N ASP A 110 -19.58 4.85 -3.96
CA ASP A 110 -19.12 3.58 -3.38
C ASP A 110 -17.95 3.81 -2.41
N TYR A 111 -16.96 4.61 -2.83
CA TYR A 111 -15.81 4.94 -1.97
C TYR A 111 -16.24 5.65 -0.68
N VAL A 112 -17.12 6.66 -0.79
CA VAL A 112 -17.64 7.42 0.35
C VAL A 112 -18.38 6.49 1.31
N ALA A 113 -19.31 5.65 0.82
CA ALA A 113 -20.07 4.74 1.64
C ALA A 113 -19.20 3.71 2.39
N VAL A 114 -18.13 3.21 1.74
CA VAL A 114 -17.17 2.31 2.40
C VAL A 114 -16.33 3.06 3.42
N ALA A 115 -15.78 4.24 3.07
CA ALA A 115 -14.92 5.03 3.94
C ALA A 115 -15.65 5.47 5.22
N GLU A 116 -16.86 6.00 5.09
CA GLU A 116 -17.70 6.44 6.22
C GLU A 116 -17.90 5.32 7.25
N ARG A 117 -18.25 4.11 6.78
CA ARG A 117 -18.55 3.00 7.68
C ARG A 117 -17.29 2.30 8.22
N ILE A 118 -16.27 2.08 7.39
CA ILE A 118 -15.10 1.30 7.83
C ILE A 118 -14.19 2.13 8.75
N SER A 119 -14.18 3.48 8.60
CA SER A 119 -13.37 4.36 9.45
C SER A 119 -13.86 4.41 10.91
N THR A 120 -15.09 3.95 11.20
CA THR A 120 -15.62 3.89 12.57
C THR A 120 -15.28 2.58 13.30
N ALA A 121 -14.66 1.60 12.63
CA ALA A 121 -14.26 0.34 13.26
C ALA A 121 -13.12 0.59 14.27
N PRO A 122 -13.20 0.03 15.50
CA PRO A 122 -12.34 0.45 16.62
C PRO A 122 -10.84 0.18 16.41
N ASN A 123 -10.46 -0.80 15.61
CA ASN A 123 -9.08 -1.14 15.30
C ASN A 123 -8.57 -0.56 13.96
N VAL A 124 -9.40 0.19 13.24
CA VAL A 124 -8.98 0.92 12.04
C VAL A 124 -8.36 2.25 12.45
N ALA A 125 -7.07 2.38 12.24
CA ALA A 125 -6.28 3.56 12.61
C ALA A 125 -6.13 4.57 11.45
N ALA A 126 -6.23 4.10 10.20
CA ALA A 126 -6.17 4.92 8.99
C ALA A 126 -6.88 4.24 7.81
N LEU A 127 -7.22 5.02 6.79
CA LEU A 127 -7.67 4.50 5.49
C LEU A 127 -6.56 4.58 4.46
N GLU A 128 -6.47 3.58 3.56
CA GLU A 128 -5.71 3.64 2.32
C GLU A 128 -6.70 3.66 1.14
N ILE A 129 -6.78 4.77 0.42
CA ILE A 129 -7.72 4.92 -0.71
C ILE A 129 -7.06 4.46 -1.99
N ASN A 130 -7.53 3.36 -2.55
CA ASN A 130 -6.99 2.77 -3.77
C ASN A 130 -7.59 3.43 -5.01
N ILE A 131 -6.97 4.53 -5.49
CA ILE A 131 -7.40 5.25 -6.69
C ILE A 131 -6.89 4.63 -8.00
N SER A 132 -6.10 3.55 -7.92
CA SER A 132 -5.39 2.95 -9.07
C SER A 132 -6.21 1.90 -9.83
N CYS A 133 -7.53 1.76 -9.60
CA CYS A 133 -8.35 0.75 -10.28
C CYS A 133 -8.58 1.12 -11.76
N PRO A 134 -8.01 0.38 -12.72
CA PRO A 134 -8.14 0.69 -14.15
C PRO A 134 -9.51 0.36 -14.75
N ASN A 135 -10.46 -0.17 -14.00
CA ASN A 135 -11.69 -0.80 -14.48
C ASN A 135 -12.98 -0.04 -14.14
N VAL A 136 -13.00 1.29 -14.28
CA VAL A 136 -14.25 2.02 -14.24
C VAL A 136 -14.75 2.20 -15.67
N THR A 137 -15.54 1.26 -16.15
CA THR A 137 -16.12 1.24 -17.50
C THR A 137 -17.28 2.22 -17.69
N GLN A 138 -17.68 2.95 -16.66
CA GLN A 138 -18.71 3.99 -16.77
C GLN A 138 -18.08 5.37 -16.59
N GLY A 139 -17.90 6.08 -17.69
CA GLY A 139 -17.46 7.48 -17.71
C GLY A 139 -16.01 7.73 -18.06
N GLY A 140 -15.14 6.72 -18.21
CA GLY A 140 -13.75 6.88 -18.67
C GLY A 140 -12.81 7.62 -17.71
N ILE A 141 -13.23 7.88 -16.47
CA ILE A 141 -12.42 8.55 -15.45
C ILE A 141 -11.67 7.50 -14.66
N THR A 142 -10.36 7.47 -14.83
CA THR A 142 -9.46 6.69 -14.00
C THR A 142 -8.97 7.61 -12.88
N PHE A 143 -9.51 7.48 -11.67
CA PHE A 143 -9.19 8.38 -10.53
C PHE A 143 -7.68 8.55 -10.31
N GLY A 144 -6.88 7.54 -10.56
CA GLY A 144 -5.43 7.59 -10.33
C GLY A 144 -4.59 8.19 -11.45
N THR A 145 -5.19 8.66 -12.56
CA THR A 145 -4.46 9.22 -13.72
C THR A 145 -4.85 10.65 -14.07
N GLN A 146 -5.89 11.18 -13.43
CA GLN A 146 -6.36 12.54 -13.65
C GLN A 146 -6.35 13.32 -12.33
N PRO A 147 -5.56 14.41 -12.22
CA PRO A 147 -5.40 15.17 -10.97
C PRO A 147 -6.73 15.64 -10.37
N GLN A 148 -7.63 16.22 -11.19
CA GLN A 148 -8.91 16.71 -10.70
C GLN A 148 -9.80 15.58 -10.15
N ALA A 149 -9.84 14.43 -10.81
CA ALA A 149 -10.63 13.29 -10.32
C ALA A 149 -10.06 12.70 -9.02
N ALA A 150 -8.73 12.68 -8.88
CA ALA A 150 -8.06 12.27 -7.64
C ALA A 150 -8.36 13.25 -6.50
N HIS A 151 -8.31 14.56 -6.77
CA HIS A 151 -8.66 15.62 -5.83
C HIS A 151 -10.11 15.47 -5.34
N ASP A 152 -11.07 15.43 -6.26
CA ASP A 152 -12.49 15.42 -5.91
C ASP A 152 -12.90 14.18 -5.12
N LEU A 153 -12.35 13.00 -5.48
CA LEU A 153 -12.56 11.77 -4.71
C LEU A 153 -11.95 11.88 -3.31
N THR A 154 -10.73 12.38 -3.21
CA THR A 154 -10.05 12.55 -1.91
C THR A 154 -10.83 13.50 -1.02
N ALA A 155 -11.24 14.67 -1.52
CA ALA A 155 -12.03 15.63 -0.76
C ALA A 155 -13.37 15.04 -0.27
N ALA A 156 -14.04 14.25 -1.10
CA ALA A 156 -15.29 13.59 -0.72
C ALA A 156 -15.08 12.56 0.41
N ILE A 157 -13.96 11.85 0.42
CA ILE A 157 -13.62 10.88 1.47
C ILE A 157 -13.18 11.58 2.75
N MET A 158 -12.37 12.64 2.65
CA MET A 158 -11.97 13.45 3.80
C MET A 158 -13.17 14.02 4.57
N ALA A 159 -14.26 14.34 3.87
CA ALA A 159 -15.47 14.87 4.48
C ALA A 159 -16.22 13.87 5.37
N VAL A 160 -15.98 12.56 5.21
CA VAL A 160 -16.74 11.51 5.93
C VAL A 160 -15.86 10.59 6.78
N SER A 161 -14.55 10.57 6.57
CA SER A 161 -13.64 9.71 7.33
C SER A 161 -13.48 10.21 8.76
N SER A 162 -13.55 9.28 9.72
CA SER A 162 -13.28 9.56 11.14
C SER A 162 -11.82 9.28 11.54
N VAL A 163 -10.99 8.81 10.61
CA VAL A 163 -9.56 8.52 10.80
C VAL A 163 -8.75 9.11 9.64
N PRO A 164 -7.44 9.30 9.80
CA PRO A 164 -6.57 9.80 8.74
C PRO A 164 -6.64 9.02 7.43
N VAL A 165 -6.49 9.73 6.32
CA VAL A 165 -6.64 9.22 4.95
C VAL A 165 -5.32 9.28 4.19
N TYR A 166 -4.85 8.12 3.76
CA TYR A 166 -3.70 7.94 2.86
C TYR A 166 -4.21 7.60 1.46
N VAL A 167 -3.68 8.26 0.44
CA VAL A 167 -4.08 7.99 -0.95
C VAL A 167 -3.01 7.16 -1.66
N LYS A 168 -3.42 6.02 -2.25
CA LYS A 168 -2.51 5.10 -2.97
C LYS A 168 -2.36 5.49 -4.42
N LEU A 169 -1.17 6.00 -4.77
CA LEU A 169 -0.85 6.51 -6.08
C LEU A 169 -0.48 5.40 -7.08
N SER A 170 -0.91 5.60 -8.33
CA SER A 170 -0.57 4.75 -9.47
C SER A 170 0.76 5.15 -10.09
N PRO A 171 1.66 4.20 -10.43
CA PRO A 171 2.87 4.49 -11.19
C PRO A 171 2.61 4.64 -12.70
N ASN A 172 1.37 4.39 -13.17
CA ASN A 172 1.04 4.35 -14.59
C ASN A 172 0.63 5.74 -15.12
N VAL A 173 1.46 6.73 -14.81
CA VAL A 173 1.32 8.12 -15.20
C VAL A 173 2.68 8.67 -15.65
N THR A 174 2.70 9.75 -16.42
CA THR A 174 3.93 10.39 -16.86
C THR A 174 4.62 11.12 -15.70
N ASP A 175 3.85 11.87 -14.93
CA ASP A 175 4.33 12.56 -13.72
C ASP A 175 3.41 12.26 -12.53
N ILE A 176 3.92 11.47 -11.59
CA ILE A 176 3.17 11.09 -10.38
C ILE A 176 3.00 12.27 -9.42
N THR A 177 3.84 13.30 -9.54
CA THR A 177 3.78 14.46 -8.64
C THR A 177 2.55 15.34 -8.88
N GLU A 178 1.99 15.34 -10.09
CA GLU A 178 0.73 16.04 -10.38
C GLU A 178 -0.43 15.45 -9.55
N ILE A 179 -0.52 14.13 -9.49
CA ILE A 179 -1.55 13.46 -8.67
C ILE A 179 -1.26 13.66 -7.18
N ALA A 180 0.01 13.58 -6.76
CA ALA A 180 0.40 13.81 -5.37
C ALA A 180 -0.01 15.20 -4.88
N ARG A 181 0.24 16.26 -5.67
CA ARG A 181 -0.19 17.62 -5.35
C ARG A 181 -1.71 17.73 -5.26
N ALA A 182 -2.42 17.16 -6.23
CA ALA A 182 -3.88 17.23 -6.27
C ALA A 182 -4.53 16.59 -5.02
N VAL A 183 -4.05 15.43 -4.57
CA VAL A 183 -4.58 14.79 -3.36
C VAL A 183 -4.12 15.48 -2.08
N ALA A 184 -2.93 16.10 -2.06
CA ALA A 184 -2.47 16.93 -0.95
C ALA A 184 -3.35 18.20 -0.81
N ASP A 185 -3.64 18.86 -1.93
CA ASP A 185 -4.54 20.04 -1.97
C ASP A 185 -5.98 19.70 -1.53
N ALA A 186 -6.40 18.44 -1.73
CA ALA A 186 -7.68 17.92 -1.25
C ALA A 186 -7.69 17.57 0.25
N GLY A 187 -6.55 17.71 0.94
CA GLY A 187 -6.43 17.53 2.38
C GLY A 187 -6.06 16.13 2.84
N ALA A 188 -5.52 15.25 1.98
CA ALA A 188 -5.03 13.94 2.39
C ALA A 188 -4.00 14.04 3.53
N ASP A 189 -4.02 13.10 4.47
CA ASP A 189 -3.10 13.07 5.62
C ASP A 189 -1.77 12.38 5.29
N GLY A 190 -1.72 11.62 4.19
CA GLY A 190 -0.53 10.93 3.72
C GLY A 190 -0.72 10.27 2.37
N LEU A 191 0.35 9.68 1.88
CA LEU A 191 0.38 8.98 0.59
C LEU A 191 0.91 7.56 0.76
N THR A 192 0.44 6.64 -0.09
CA THR A 192 1.08 5.34 -0.29
C THR A 192 1.45 5.19 -1.77
N LEU A 193 2.65 4.76 -2.06
CA LEU A 193 3.13 4.52 -3.42
C LEU A 193 4.30 3.54 -3.45
N ILE A 194 4.41 2.75 -4.50
CA ILE A 194 3.63 2.75 -5.74
C ILE A 194 2.67 1.54 -5.77
N ASN A 195 1.55 1.69 -6.50
CA ASN A 195 0.79 0.53 -6.94
C ASN A 195 1.56 -0.20 -8.06
N THR A 196 0.99 -1.24 -8.66
CA THR A 196 1.66 -2.07 -9.66
C THR A 196 1.74 -1.38 -11.03
N LEU A 197 2.83 -1.65 -11.77
CA LEU A 197 3.01 -1.22 -13.16
C LEU A 197 2.20 -2.08 -14.11
N THR A 198 1.61 -1.50 -15.13
CA THR A 198 0.91 -2.27 -16.17
C THR A 198 1.90 -3.06 -17.01
N GLY A 199 1.71 -4.38 -17.08
CA GLY A 199 2.54 -5.30 -17.85
C GLY A 199 1.73 -6.38 -18.56
N MET A 200 2.36 -7.11 -19.47
CA MET A 200 1.80 -8.24 -20.18
C MET A 200 2.87 -9.27 -20.51
N ARG A 201 2.50 -10.55 -20.46
CA ARG A 201 3.32 -11.65 -21.01
C ARG A 201 2.49 -12.52 -21.95
N LEU A 202 3.15 -13.12 -22.92
CA LEU A 202 2.56 -14.05 -23.88
C LEU A 202 3.08 -15.47 -23.65
N ASP A 203 2.18 -16.43 -23.71
CA ASP A 203 2.51 -17.85 -23.83
C ASP A 203 2.85 -18.15 -25.30
N LEU A 204 4.10 -18.47 -25.59
CA LEU A 204 4.59 -18.70 -26.94
C LEU A 204 3.97 -19.93 -27.60
N HIS A 205 3.68 -20.96 -26.82
CA HIS A 205 3.07 -22.19 -27.34
C HIS A 205 1.59 -22.01 -27.65
N ARG A 206 0.87 -21.34 -26.74
CA ARG A 206 -0.56 -21.06 -26.90
C ARG A 206 -0.85 -19.81 -27.73
N ARG A 207 0.16 -18.99 -28.02
CA ARG A 207 0.08 -17.72 -28.77
C ARG A 207 -0.97 -16.77 -28.24
N ARG A 208 -1.08 -16.67 -26.93
CA ARG A 208 -2.06 -15.83 -26.22
C ARG A 208 -1.50 -15.26 -24.91
N PRO A 209 -2.14 -14.24 -24.33
CA PRO A 209 -1.77 -13.75 -22.99
C PRO A 209 -1.78 -14.86 -21.94
N ILE A 210 -0.83 -14.82 -20.99
CA ILE A 210 -0.71 -15.82 -19.92
C ILE A 210 -1.76 -15.66 -18.83
N ILE A 211 -2.36 -14.46 -18.70
CA ILE A 211 -3.48 -14.17 -17.81
C ILE A 211 -4.74 -13.80 -18.60
N ALA A 212 -5.91 -14.11 -18.06
CA ALA A 212 -7.19 -13.94 -18.76
C ALA A 212 -7.48 -12.49 -19.18
N ASN A 213 -7.10 -11.53 -18.34
CA ASN A 213 -7.29 -10.08 -18.59
C ASN A 213 -6.30 -9.47 -19.60
N ARG A 214 -5.43 -10.25 -20.24
CA ARG A 214 -4.36 -9.83 -21.16
C ARG A 214 -3.26 -9.04 -20.46
N THR A 215 -3.58 -7.91 -19.82
CA THR A 215 -2.68 -7.08 -19.00
C THR A 215 -2.97 -7.27 -17.52
N GLY A 216 -1.96 -7.04 -16.69
CA GLY A 216 -2.04 -7.08 -15.24
C GLY A 216 -1.00 -6.18 -14.60
N GLY A 217 -1.07 -6.03 -13.29
CA GLY A 217 -0.08 -5.29 -12.52
C GLY A 217 1.19 -6.12 -12.33
N LEU A 218 2.34 -5.59 -12.76
CA LEU A 218 3.66 -6.11 -12.48
C LEU A 218 4.13 -5.62 -11.10
N SER A 219 4.61 -6.55 -10.28
CA SER A 219 5.17 -6.31 -8.95
C SER A 219 6.36 -7.23 -8.68
N GLY A 220 7.08 -7.01 -7.58
CA GLY A 220 8.28 -7.78 -7.21
C GLY A 220 9.58 -7.00 -7.44
N PRO A 221 10.77 -7.62 -7.25
CA PRO A 221 12.07 -6.91 -7.24
C PRO A 221 12.34 -6.04 -8.47
N ALA A 222 11.82 -6.42 -9.64
CA ALA A 222 12.00 -5.66 -10.88
C ALA A 222 11.47 -4.21 -10.82
N VAL A 223 10.57 -3.87 -9.89
CA VAL A 223 9.98 -2.52 -9.80
C VAL A 223 10.65 -1.64 -8.74
N LEU A 224 11.60 -2.16 -7.94
CA LEU A 224 12.25 -1.41 -6.86
C LEU A 224 12.86 -0.07 -7.35
N PRO A 225 13.69 0.00 -8.40
CA PRO A 225 14.28 1.26 -8.84
C PRO A 225 13.25 2.29 -9.29
N ILE A 226 12.09 1.82 -9.76
CA ILE A 226 10.99 2.70 -10.17
C ILE A 226 10.29 3.26 -8.92
N ALA A 227 10.07 2.42 -7.90
CA ALA A 227 9.52 2.86 -6.63
C ALA A 227 10.40 3.89 -5.94
N VAL A 228 11.73 3.65 -5.85
CA VAL A 228 12.73 4.59 -5.30
C VAL A 228 12.61 5.94 -5.98
N ARG A 229 12.70 5.98 -7.34
CA ARG A 229 12.59 7.21 -8.11
C ARG A 229 11.27 7.96 -7.88
N MET A 230 10.15 7.24 -7.84
CA MET A 230 8.84 7.87 -7.69
C MET A 230 8.62 8.39 -6.27
N ILE A 231 9.11 7.69 -5.25
CA ILE A 231 9.07 8.13 -3.85
C ILE A 231 9.90 9.41 -3.70
N ASP A 232 11.13 9.44 -4.22
CA ASP A 232 11.97 10.64 -4.20
C ASP A 232 11.28 11.83 -4.87
N ALA A 233 10.71 11.64 -6.06
CA ALA A 233 10.00 12.70 -6.77
C ALA A 233 8.79 13.25 -5.98
N VAL A 234 7.98 12.37 -5.39
CA VAL A 234 6.78 12.76 -4.64
C VAL A 234 7.16 13.46 -3.34
N THR A 235 8.12 12.93 -2.58
CA THR A 235 8.53 13.53 -1.31
C THR A 235 9.29 14.86 -1.45
N ARG A 236 9.73 15.20 -2.67
CA ARG A 236 10.21 16.56 -3.03
C ARG A 236 9.08 17.48 -3.46
N ALA A 237 7.96 16.95 -3.91
CA ALA A 237 6.86 17.72 -4.49
C ALA A 237 5.81 18.14 -3.47
N VAL A 238 5.61 17.35 -2.39
CA VAL A 238 4.60 17.57 -1.34
C VAL A 238 5.18 17.24 0.03
N ASP A 239 4.72 17.95 1.06
CA ASP A 239 5.11 17.73 2.46
C ASP A 239 4.09 16.82 3.18
N LEU A 240 3.84 15.65 2.59
CA LEU A 240 3.01 14.60 3.21
C LEU A 240 3.87 13.38 3.53
N PRO A 241 3.59 12.67 4.64
CA PRO A 241 4.26 11.41 4.91
C PRO A 241 3.91 10.36 3.85
N VAL A 242 4.91 9.57 3.48
CA VAL A 242 4.79 8.54 2.45
C VAL A 242 5.05 7.16 3.04
N ILE A 243 4.12 6.23 2.82
CA ILE A 243 4.38 4.80 2.99
C ILE A 243 4.82 4.25 1.63
N GLY A 244 6.12 3.97 1.51
CA GLY A 244 6.74 3.50 0.27
C GLY A 244 6.53 2.00 0.07
N MET A 245 6.29 1.56 -1.17
CA MET A 245 6.20 0.14 -1.52
C MET A 245 6.58 -0.11 -2.97
N GLY A 246 7.09 -1.30 -3.24
CA GLY A 246 7.45 -1.77 -4.58
C GLY A 246 8.82 -2.43 -4.61
N GLY A 247 8.83 -3.74 -4.76
CA GLY A 247 10.04 -4.53 -4.96
C GLY A 247 10.82 -4.92 -3.69
N VAL A 248 10.40 -4.49 -2.52
CA VAL A 248 11.10 -4.76 -1.24
C VAL A 248 11.10 -6.25 -0.90
N THR A 249 12.30 -6.79 -0.65
CA THR A 249 12.56 -8.17 -0.26
C THR A 249 13.53 -8.29 0.92
N THR A 250 14.31 -7.26 1.20
CA THR A 250 15.35 -7.21 2.24
C THR A 250 15.23 -5.95 3.10
N ALA A 251 15.94 -5.92 4.24
CA ALA A 251 16.10 -4.72 5.05
C ALA A 251 16.79 -3.58 4.28
N ALA A 252 17.74 -3.90 3.39
CA ALA A 252 18.41 -2.92 2.54
C ALA A 252 17.44 -2.23 1.58
N ASP A 253 16.56 -3.00 0.92
CA ASP A 253 15.53 -2.43 0.05
C ASP A 253 14.59 -1.50 0.83
N ALA A 254 14.24 -1.88 2.08
CA ALA A 254 13.38 -1.06 2.94
C ALA A 254 14.06 0.26 3.32
N LEU A 255 15.33 0.23 3.76
CA LEU A 255 16.09 1.44 4.04
C LEU A 255 16.31 2.31 2.78
N GLU A 256 16.50 1.70 1.61
CA GLU A 256 16.60 2.44 0.34
C GLU A 256 15.33 3.26 0.05
N LEU A 257 14.13 2.69 0.25
CA LEU A 257 12.89 3.45 0.12
C LEU A 257 12.79 4.57 1.17
N MET A 258 13.27 4.33 2.40
CA MET A 258 13.28 5.36 3.44
C MET A 258 14.28 6.48 3.11
N MET A 259 15.45 6.17 2.57
CA MET A 259 16.41 7.14 2.04
C MET A 259 15.85 7.93 0.85
N ALA A 260 14.97 7.32 0.04
CA ALA A 260 14.19 8.03 -0.98
C ALA A 260 13.08 8.92 -0.38
N GLY A 261 12.87 8.91 0.94
CA GLY A 261 11.95 9.76 1.67
C GLY A 261 10.70 9.08 2.20
N ALA A 262 10.54 7.77 2.04
CA ALA A 262 9.46 7.05 2.69
C ALA A 262 9.58 7.11 4.21
N SER A 263 8.44 7.20 4.88
CA SER A 263 8.35 7.20 6.35
C SER A 263 8.14 5.80 6.92
N ALA A 264 7.51 4.94 6.15
CA ALA A 264 7.28 3.52 6.46
C ALA A 264 7.26 2.73 5.15
N VAL A 265 7.25 1.39 5.22
CA VAL A 265 7.45 0.52 4.06
C VAL A 265 6.42 -0.60 4.01
N GLY A 266 5.72 -0.67 2.87
CA GLY A 266 4.80 -1.75 2.52
C GLY A 266 5.51 -2.88 1.77
N VAL A 267 5.44 -4.10 2.29
CA VAL A 267 6.00 -5.31 1.66
C VAL A 267 4.91 -6.05 0.89
N GLY A 268 5.08 -6.20 -0.41
CA GLY A 268 4.09 -6.81 -1.30
C GLY A 268 4.41 -8.26 -1.66
N THR A 269 4.93 -8.45 -2.88
CA THR A 269 5.15 -9.74 -3.54
C THR A 269 5.98 -10.72 -2.72
N ALA A 270 6.93 -10.23 -1.92
CA ALA A 270 7.79 -11.08 -1.08
C ALA A 270 6.98 -11.98 -0.14
N ASN A 271 5.83 -11.53 0.35
CA ASN A 271 4.96 -12.34 1.23
C ASN A 271 4.42 -13.60 0.53
N PHE A 272 4.36 -13.65 -0.80
CA PHE A 272 3.91 -14.85 -1.53
C PHE A 272 5.00 -15.89 -1.69
N THR A 273 6.27 -15.48 -1.69
CA THR A 273 7.43 -16.38 -1.80
C THR A 273 7.93 -16.83 -0.44
N ASP A 274 7.82 -15.97 0.57
CA ASP A 274 8.19 -16.24 1.96
C ASP A 274 7.16 -15.63 2.91
N PRO A 275 6.37 -16.44 3.64
CA PRO A 275 5.42 -15.93 4.61
C PRO A 275 6.08 -15.19 5.80
N LEU A 276 7.38 -15.35 6.00
CA LEU A 276 8.18 -14.66 7.02
C LEU A 276 8.90 -13.42 6.48
N ALA A 277 8.63 -12.98 5.25
CA ALA A 277 9.33 -11.84 4.63
C ALA A 277 9.29 -10.58 5.52
N CYS A 278 8.12 -10.16 6.02
CA CYS A 278 8.04 -9.00 6.89
C CYS A 278 8.85 -9.17 8.20
N PRO A 279 8.68 -10.25 8.99
CA PRO A 279 9.53 -10.50 10.17
C PRO A 279 11.03 -10.55 9.88
N THR A 280 11.44 -11.13 8.76
CA THR A 280 12.85 -11.21 8.34
C THR A 280 13.41 -9.82 8.04
N ILE A 281 12.66 -8.98 7.33
CA ILE A 281 13.04 -7.60 7.03
C ILE A 281 13.16 -6.80 8.35
N ILE A 282 12.18 -6.90 9.25
CA ILE A 282 12.22 -6.21 10.57
C ILE A 282 13.48 -6.60 11.36
N ASN A 283 13.78 -7.89 11.44
CA ASN A 283 14.96 -8.38 12.17
C ASN A 283 16.29 -7.93 11.53
N GLY A 284 16.29 -7.64 10.23
CA GLY A 284 17.46 -7.18 9.50
C GLY A 284 17.73 -5.68 9.58
N LEU A 285 16.74 -4.87 10.04
CA LEU A 285 16.89 -3.40 10.05
C LEU A 285 17.97 -2.93 11.01
N GLU A 286 17.91 -3.31 12.29
CA GLU A 286 18.86 -2.83 13.30
C GLU A 286 20.31 -3.23 13.01
N PRO A 287 20.64 -4.50 12.67
CA PRO A 287 22.00 -4.86 12.26
C PRO A 287 22.52 -4.02 11.09
N LEU A 288 21.67 -3.74 10.11
CA LEU A 288 22.05 -2.92 8.97
C LEU A 288 22.20 -1.43 9.34
N MET A 289 21.35 -0.92 10.22
CA MET A 289 21.48 0.44 10.75
C MET A 289 22.79 0.60 11.52
N ASP A 290 23.20 -0.41 12.31
CA ASP A 290 24.49 -0.42 13.04
C ASP A 290 25.67 -0.37 12.05
N GLU A 291 25.63 -1.18 10.98
CA GLU A 291 26.65 -1.19 9.92
C GLU A 291 26.76 0.17 9.24
N LEU A 292 25.63 0.85 9.00
CA LEU A 292 25.57 2.13 8.30
C LEU A 292 25.73 3.36 9.22
N GLY A 293 25.85 3.17 10.54
CA GLY A 293 25.96 4.23 11.54
C GLY A 293 24.67 5.05 11.70
N ILE A 294 23.50 4.43 11.51
CA ILE A 294 22.19 5.06 11.66
C ILE A 294 21.68 4.81 13.07
N ASP A 295 21.57 5.87 13.87
CA ASP A 295 21.11 5.76 15.26
C ASP A 295 19.64 5.40 15.36
N THR A 296 18.77 6.13 14.64
CA THR A 296 17.32 5.92 14.62
C THR A 296 16.76 6.16 13.21
N LEU A 297 15.60 5.61 12.92
CA LEU A 297 14.90 5.93 11.66
C LEU A 297 14.44 7.38 11.61
N GLU A 298 14.19 8.00 12.75
CA GLU A 298 13.87 9.43 12.84
C GLU A 298 15.06 10.29 12.41
N SER A 299 16.28 9.98 12.90
CA SER A 299 17.51 10.69 12.50
C SER A 299 17.78 10.53 11.01
N LEU A 300 17.62 9.32 10.45
CA LEU A 300 17.72 9.09 8.99
C LEU A 300 16.75 9.97 8.20
N ARG A 301 15.50 10.04 8.61
CA ARG A 301 14.47 10.87 7.95
C ARG A 301 14.80 12.37 8.03
N ALA A 302 15.29 12.82 9.17
CA ALA A 302 15.73 14.22 9.36
C ALA A 302 16.91 14.56 8.43
N GLU A 303 17.89 13.67 8.31
CA GLU A 303 19.04 13.81 7.41
C GLU A 303 18.60 13.87 5.95
N VAL A 304 17.75 12.94 5.51
CA VAL A 304 17.19 12.92 4.16
C VAL A 304 16.44 14.22 3.84
N ARG A 305 15.65 14.74 4.75
CA ARG A 305 14.94 16.01 4.57
C ARG A 305 15.90 17.19 4.45
N SER A 306 16.94 17.26 5.29
CA SER A 306 17.91 18.35 5.27
C SER A 306 18.74 18.39 3.97
N SER A 307 19.12 17.21 3.46
CA SER A 307 19.88 17.10 2.20
C SER A 307 19.09 17.53 0.94
N ARG A 308 17.77 17.64 1.05
CA ARG A 308 16.89 18.07 -0.06
C ARG A 308 16.67 19.58 -0.13
N THR A 309 17.01 20.30 0.93
CA THR A 309 16.87 21.76 1.03
C THR A 309 18.14 22.50 0.60
N THR A 310 19.23 21.77 0.36
CA THR A 310 20.48 22.26 -0.21
C THR A 310 20.56 21.95 -1.70
#